data_7b9aa21e226e75c5620177e9927ccfb3
#
_entry.id   7b9aa21e226e75c5620177e9927ccfb3
#
_cell.length_a   1.000
_cell.length_b   1.000
_cell.length_c   1.000
_cell.angle_alpha   90.00
_cell.angle_beta   90.00
_cell.angle_gamma   90.00
#
_symmetry.space_group_name_H-M   'P 1'
#
loop_
_entity.id
_entity.type
_entity.pdbx_description
1 polymer ?
#
loop_
_entity_poly.entity_id
_entity_poly.type
_entity_poly.pdbx_seq_one_letter_code
_entity_poly.pdbx_strand_id
1 'polypeptide(L)'
;MPESLEERAILVGIELGREMPRGRPSGRQSAEESLEELAALAQSAGAQIRERVIQPREAPDAATLLGRGKVEELAGLASALDADLVICNRDLTPTQLRNLEEALPCKVIDRTQLILDIFARRARTREGQLQVELAQLNYLLPR
;
A
#
# COMPACT_ATOMS: atom_id res chain seq x y z
N MET A 1 10.42 -1.46 21.13
CA MET A 1 10.28 -1.66 20.70
C MET A 1 10.20 -1.82 19.90
N PRO A 2 10.12 -1.94 19.57
CA PRO A 2 10.10 -2.08 18.67
C PRO A 2 9.39 -2.27 17.97
N GLU A 3 9.10 -2.23 17.83
CA GLU A 3 8.51 -2.26 17.33
C GLU A 3 8.05 -2.85 16.65
N SER A 4 7.49 -3.15 16.64
CA SER A 4 6.96 -3.61 16.02
C SER A 4 7.04 -4.05 14.97
N LEU A 5 7.65 -4.37 14.78
CA LEU A 5 8.04 -4.78 13.74
C LEU A 5 7.35 -5.78 13.13
N GLU A 6 6.62 -6.53 13.55
CA GLU A 6 6.06 -7.64 12.94
C GLU A 6 4.63 -7.42 12.59
N GLU A 7 4.29 -6.26 12.04
CA GLU A 7 2.96 -6.01 11.53
C GLU A 7 2.63 -6.99 10.43
N ARG A 8 1.43 -7.57 10.50
CA ARG A 8 0.95 -8.48 9.48
C ARG A 8 0.28 -7.67 8.39
N ALA A 9 0.75 -7.81 7.17
CA ALA A 9 0.33 -6.95 6.08
C ALA A 9 -0.28 -7.76 4.95
N ILE A 10 -1.29 -7.17 4.30
CA ILE A 10 -1.83 -7.67 3.06
C ILE A 10 -1.47 -6.67 1.97
N LEU A 11 -0.91 -7.16 0.88
CA LEU A 11 -0.56 -6.31 -0.25
C LEU A 11 -1.70 -6.32 -1.25
N VAL A 12 -2.02 -5.14 -1.77
CA VAL A 12 -3.12 -4.99 -2.70
C VAL A 12 -2.62 -4.31 -3.97
N GLY A 13 -2.96 -4.89 -5.10
CA GLY A 13 -2.59 -4.33 -6.39
C GLY A 13 -3.76 -4.29 -7.34
N ILE A 14 -3.72 -3.33 -8.25
CA ILE A 14 -4.65 -3.24 -9.36
C ILE A 14 -3.87 -3.45 -10.64
N GLU A 15 -4.41 -4.30 -11.50
CA GLU A 15 -3.87 -4.45 -12.84
C GLU A 15 -4.80 -3.73 -13.79
N LEU A 16 -4.39 -2.57 -14.28
CA LEU A 16 -5.25 -1.77 -15.15
C LEU A 16 -5.17 -2.27 -16.56
N GLY A 17 -6.31 -2.25 -17.27
CA GLY A 17 -6.36 -2.75 -18.62
C GLY A 17 -5.40 -2.07 -19.56
N ARG A 18 -5.23 -0.75 -19.40
CA ARG A 18 -4.32 -0.01 -20.26
C ARG A 18 -2.88 -0.34 -20.01
N GLU A 19 -2.56 -0.82 -18.84
CA GLU A 19 -1.19 -1.13 -18.44
C GLU A 19 -0.85 -2.58 -18.60
N MET A 20 -1.84 -3.39 -18.95
CA MET A 20 -1.58 -4.80 -19.14
C MET A 20 -0.68 -5.00 -20.34
N PRO A 21 0.35 -5.80 -20.19
CA PRO A 21 1.26 -5.98 -21.31
C PRO A 21 0.59 -6.78 -22.39
N ARG A 22 0.59 -6.22 -23.57
CA ARG A 22 0.12 -6.84 -24.71
C ARG A 22 1.30 -6.86 -25.50
N GLY A 23 2.08 -7.76 -25.49
CA GLY A 23 3.36 -7.72 -26.10
C GLY A 23 4.39 -7.09 -25.22
N ARG A 24 4.13 -6.90 -24.00
CA ARG A 24 5.13 -6.49 -23.05
C ARG A 24 5.88 -5.24 -23.37
N PRO A 25 5.26 -4.09 -23.31
CA PRO A 25 6.02 -2.87 -23.49
C PRO A 25 7.14 -2.80 -22.46
N SER A 26 8.28 -2.40 -22.94
CA SER A 26 9.43 -2.30 -22.13
C SER A 26 9.23 -1.34 -20.98
N GLY A 27 9.68 -1.67 -19.81
CA GLY A 27 9.64 -0.81 -18.65
C GLY A 27 8.36 -0.81 -17.87
N ARG A 28 7.35 -1.49 -18.37
CA ARG A 28 6.10 -1.59 -17.63
C ARG A 28 6.11 -2.80 -16.75
N GLN A 29 5.63 -2.64 -15.55
CA GLN A 29 5.55 -3.74 -14.61
C GLN A 29 4.12 -4.24 -14.53
N SER A 30 3.97 -5.55 -14.44
CA SER A 30 2.67 -6.13 -14.12
C SER A 30 2.37 -5.85 -12.64
N ALA A 31 1.11 -6.07 -12.26
CA ALA A 31 0.75 -5.92 -10.87
C ALA A 31 1.52 -6.92 -10.00
N GLU A 32 1.78 -8.10 -10.51
CA GLU A 32 2.53 -9.09 -9.75
C GLU A 32 3.94 -8.63 -9.46
N GLU A 33 4.61 -8.07 -10.47
CA GLU A 33 5.95 -7.55 -10.27
C GLU A 33 5.95 -6.38 -9.29
N SER A 34 4.95 -5.52 -9.42
CA SER A 34 4.81 -4.39 -8.51
C SER A 34 4.63 -4.86 -7.07
N LEU A 35 3.81 -5.88 -6.86
CA LEU A 35 3.61 -6.41 -5.52
C LEU A 35 4.85 -7.12 -4.99
N GLU A 36 5.63 -7.72 -5.86
CA GLU A 36 6.86 -8.35 -5.43
C GLU A 36 7.84 -7.33 -4.89
N GLU A 37 7.96 -6.20 -5.59
CA GLU A 37 8.81 -5.12 -5.11
C GLU A 37 8.26 -4.54 -3.81
N LEU A 38 6.95 -4.37 -3.74
CA LEU A 38 6.32 -3.85 -2.55
C LEU A 38 6.56 -4.77 -1.35
N ALA A 39 6.49 -6.09 -1.59
CA ALA A 39 6.74 -7.05 -0.54
C ALA A 39 8.16 -6.92 0.00
N ALA A 40 9.13 -6.75 -0.89
CA ALA A 40 10.51 -6.60 -0.45
C ALA A 40 10.69 -5.34 0.39
N LEU A 41 10.06 -4.25 -0.02
CA LEU A 41 10.12 -3.01 0.75
C LEU A 41 9.48 -3.19 2.13
N ALA A 42 8.30 -3.80 2.17
CA ALA A 42 7.60 -3.97 3.43
C ALA A 42 8.35 -4.89 4.37
N GLN A 43 8.94 -5.96 3.82
CA GLN A 43 9.71 -6.88 4.64
C GLN A 43 10.96 -6.21 5.19
N SER A 44 11.55 -5.31 4.43
CA SER A 44 12.72 -4.58 4.95
C SER A 44 12.34 -3.65 6.08
N ALA A 45 11.05 -3.32 6.21
CA ALA A 45 10.54 -2.50 7.30
C ALA A 45 10.02 -3.36 8.46
N GLY A 46 10.12 -4.68 8.35
CA GLY A 46 9.72 -5.57 9.43
C GLY A 46 8.34 -6.17 9.30
N ALA A 47 7.64 -5.91 8.21
CA ALA A 47 6.30 -6.46 8.04
C ALA A 47 6.35 -7.92 7.62
N GLN A 48 5.33 -8.66 8.04
CA GLN A 48 5.12 -10.02 7.57
C GLN A 48 4.02 -9.99 6.53
N ILE A 49 4.30 -10.48 5.33
CA ILE A 49 3.33 -10.48 4.25
C ILE A 49 2.47 -11.72 4.39
N ARG A 50 1.19 -11.51 4.67
CA ARG A 50 0.27 -12.62 4.89
C ARG A 50 -0.47 -13.01 3.62
N GLU A 51 -0.70 -12.07 2.72
CA GLU A 51 -1.46 -12.36 1.51
C GLU A 51 -1.24 -11.25 0.49
N ARG A 52 -1.46 -11.56 -0.76
CA ARG A 52 -1.42 -10.61 -1.86
C ARG A 52 -2.73 -10.71 -2.61
N VAL A 53 -3.33 -9.55 -2.91
CA VAL A 53 -4.61 -9.49 -3.60
C VAL A 53 -4.43 -8.61 -4.83
N ILE A 54 -4.82 -9.12 -5.99
CA ILE A 54 -4.75 -8.38 -7.25
C ILE A 54 -6.12 -8.37 -7.88
N GLN A 55 -6.55 -7.20 -8.32
CA GLN A 55 -7.81 -7.08 -9.05
C GLN A 55 -7.56 -6.44 -10.41
N PRO A 56 -7.89 -7.11 -11.50
CA PRO A 56 -7.86 -6.48 -12.82
C PRO A 56 -9.02 -5.50 -12.93
N ARG A 57 -8.76 -4.31 -13.45
CA ARG A 57 -9.79 -3.31 -13.67
C ARG A 57 -9.41 -2.46 -14.86
N GLU A 58 -10.41 -1.87 -15.51
CA GLU A 58 -10.15 -0.91 -16.57
C GLU A 58 -9.66 0.42 -15.99
N ALA A 59 -10.14 0.77 -14.82
CA ALA A 59 -9.75 2.00 -14.16
C ALA A 59 -9.89 1.84 -12.67
N PRO A 60 -9.13 2.60 -11.88
CA PRO A 60 -9.31 2.55 -10.42
C PRO A 60 -10.66 3.12 -10.05
N ASP A 61 -11.25 2.58 -8.99
CA ASP A 61 -12.47 3.15 -8.44
C ASP A 61 -12.13 4.46 -7.74
N ALA A 62 -12.90 5.50 -8.03
CA ALA A 62 -12.61 6.82 -7.46
C ALA A 62 -12.83 6.85 -5.95
N ALA A 63 -13.69 6.00 -5.44
CA ALA A 63 -14.01 6.03 -4.02
C ALA A 63 -13.09 5.14 -3.19
N THR A 64 -12.73 3.97 -3.72
CA THR A 64 -12.01 2.97 -2.90
C THR A 64 -10.89 2.27 -3.64
N LEU A 65 -10.51 2.74 -4.83
CA LEU A 65 -9.47 2.13 -5.63
C LEU A 65 -9.92 0.77 -6.20
N LEU A 66 -10.39 -0.12 -5.38
CA LEU A 66 -10.89 -1.44 -5.76
C LEU A 66 -12.40 -1.41 -5.93
N GLY A 67 -12.95 -2.38 -6.64
CA GLY A 67 -14.39 -2.52 -6.71
C GLY A 67 -14.97 -2.89 -5.36
N ARG A 68 -16.26 -2.59 -5.20
CA ARG A 68 -16.94 -2.78 -3.92
C ARG A 68 -16.84 -4.23 -3.42
N GLY A 69 -17.09 -5.18 -4.30
CA GLY A 69 -17.02 -6.59 -3.88
C GLY A 69 -15.64 -6.99 -3.43
N LYS A 70 -14.60 -6.45 -4.10
CA LYS A 70 -13.24 -6.76 -3.70
C LYS A 70 -12.90 -6.12 -2.38
N VAL A 71 -13.43 -4.93 -2.09
CA VAL A 71 -13.21 -4.31 -0.78
C VAL A 71 -13.83 -5.16 0.32
N GLU A 72 -15.03 -5.68 0.10
CA GLU A 72 -15.67 -6.55 1.08
C GLU A 72 -14.89 -7.83 1.30
N GLU A 73 -14.42 -8.41 0.21
CA GLU A 73 -13.60 -9.61 0.29
C GLU A 73 -12.31 -9.33 1.08
N LEU A 74 -11.71 -8.19 0.81
CA LEU A 74 -10.47 -7.80 1.49
C LEU A 74 -10.72 -7.58 2.99
N ALA A 75 -11.85 -6.98 3.34
CA ALA A 75 -12.19 -6.78 4.75
C ALA A 75 -12.32 -8.11 5.48
N GLY A 76 -12.98 -9.08 4.85
CA GLY A 76 -13.10 -10.41 5.45
C GLY A 76 -11.75 -11.09 5.58
N LEU A 77 -10.91 -10.95 4.56
CA LEU A 77 -9.59 -11.55 4.59
C LEU A 77 -8.72 -10.92 5.69
N ALA A 78 -8.78 -9.60 5.80
CA ALA A 78 -8.01 -8.91 6.83
C ALA A 78 -8.41 -9.35 8.23
N SER A 79 -9.70 -9.54 8.45
CA SER A 79 -10.17 -10.04 9.74
C SER A 79 -9.71 -11.47 9.98
N ALA A 80 -9.82 -12.32 8.97
CA ALA A 80 -9.47 -13.73 9.12
C ALA A 80 -7.98 -13.91 9.40
N LEU A 81 -7.14 -13.07 8.81
CA LEU A 81 -5.70 -13.18 8.96
C LEU A 81 -5.14 -12.29 10.07
N ASP A 82 -6.01 -11.59 10.78
CA ASP A 82 -5.57 -10.64 11.81
C ASP A 82 -4.57 -9.65 11.25
N ALA A 83 -4.86 -9.11 10.07
CA ALA A 83 -3.96 -8.17 9.45
C ALA A 83 -3.94 -6.85 10.22
N ASP A 84 -2.75 -6.30 10.37
CA ASP A 84 -2.57 -5.00 11.02
C ASP A 84 -2.54 -3.88 10.01
N LEU A 85 -2.32 -4.21 8.73
CA LEU A 85 -1.99 -3.22 7.74
C LEU A 85 -2.32 -3.73 6.35
N VAL A 86 -2.87 -2.85 5.52
CA VAL A 86 -3.04 -3.11 4.09
C VAL A 86 -2.18 -2.10 3.35
N ILE A 87 -1.38 -2.57 2.40
CA ILE A 87 -0.49 -1.72 1.62
C ILE A 87 -0.89 -1.82 0.17
N CYS A 88 -1.23 -0.67 -0.43
CA CYS A 88 -1.62 -0.61 -1.83
C CYS A 88 -0.42 -0.25 -2.69
N ASN A 89 -0.35 -0.85 -3.88
CA ASN A 89 0.77 -0.62 -4.78
C ASN A 89 0.65 0.67 -5.58
N ARG A 90 -0.42 1.41 -5.40
CA ARG A 90 -0.65 2.69 -6.07
C ARG A 90 -0.96 3.75 -5.03
N ASP A 91 -0.63 5.00 -5.37
CA ASP A 91 -0.94 6.10 -4.46
C ASP A 91 -2.45 6.25 -4.34
N LEU A 92 -2.89 6.55 -3.14
CA LEU A 92 -4.30 6.70 -2.85
C LEU A 92 -4.64 8.18 -2.74
N THR A 93 -5.80 8.56 -3.28
CA THR A 93 -6.32 9.90 -3.02
C THR A 93 -6.80 9.96 -1.57
N PRO A 94 -6.98 11.16 -1.02
CA PRO A 94 -7.51 11.26 0.35
C PRO A 94 -8.86 10.58 0.50
N THR A 95 -9.70 10.70 -0.52
CA THR A 95 -11.01 10.05 -0.49
C THR A 95 -10.88 8.55 -0.47
N GLN A 96 -10.02 8.00 -1.33
CA GLN A 96 -9.81 6.56 -1.36
C GLN A 96 -9.26 6.06 -0.04
N LEU A 97 -8.29 6.76 0.51
CA LEU A 97 -7.69 6.34 1.78
C LEU A 97 -8.73 6.32 2.89
N ARG A 98 -9.49 7.41 3.01
CA ARG A 98 -10.49 7.49 4.05
C ARG A 98 -11.55 6.40 3.92
N ASN A 99 -12.03 6.18 2.70
CA ASN A 99 -13.07 5.19 2.50
C ASN A 99 -12.55 3.77 2.75
N LEU A 100 -11.31 3.50 2.37
CA LEU A 100 -10.73 2.19 2.65
C LEU A 100 -10.53 1.99 4.14
N GLU A 101 -10.09 3.01 4.86
CA GLU A 101 -9.90 2.87 6.29
C GLU A 101 -11.22 2.67 7.02
N GLU A 102 -12.29 3.24 6.50
CA GLU A 102 -13.60 2.99 7.08
C GLU A 102 -14.11 1.59 6.78
N ALA A 103 -13.76 1.05 5.64
CA ALA A 103 -14.26 -0.25 5.22
C ALA A 103 -13.44 -1.42 5.76
N LEU A 104 -12.17 -1.19 6.07
CA LEU A 104 -11.27 -2.26 6.47
C LEU A 104 -10.99 -2.18 7.96
N PRO A 105 -10.73 -3.32 8.60
CA PRO A 105 -10.51 -3.34 10.05
C PRO A 105 -9.10 -2.99 10.47
N CYS A 106 -8.29 -2.43 9.58
CA CYS A 106 -6.88 -2.18 9.87
C CYS A 106 -6.43 -0.92 9.17
N LYS A 107 -5.18 -0.54 9.45
CA LYS A 107 -4.57 0.64 8.85
C LYS A 107 -4.33 0.40 7.36
N VAL A 108 -4.38 1.47 6.58
CA VAL A 108 -4.14 1.41 5.14
C VAL A 108 -3.07 2.44 4.78
N ILE A 109 -2.07 2.00 4.03
CA ILE A 109 -1.07 2.92 3.49
C ILE A 109 -0.85 2.58 2.02
N ASP A 110 -0.22 3.49 1.30
CA ASP A 110 0.15 3.24 -0.08
C ASP A 110 1.67 3.15 -0.18
N ARG A 111 2.14 2.93 -1.40
CA ARG A 111 3.56 2.71 -1.63
C ARG A 111 4.41 3.90 -1.20
N THR A 112 3.95 5.11 -1.53
CA THR A 112 4.72 6.30 -1.17
C THR A 112 4.83 6.45 0.34
N GLN A 113 3.75 6.22 1.06
CA GLN A 113 3.78 6.31 2.51
C GLN A 113 4.72 5.27 3.11
N LEU A 114 4.72 4.06 2.55
CA LEU A 114 5.62 3.02 3.02
C LEU A 114 7.08 3.43 2.84
N ILE A 115 7.40 3.99 1.68
CA ILE A 115 8.78 4.42 1.42
C ILE A 115 9.17 5.53 2.38
N LEU A 116 8.28 6.48 2.62
CA LEU A 116 8.57 7.56 3.57
C LEU A 116 8.77 7.01 4.98
N ASP A 117 7.97 6.03 5.37
CA ASP A 117 8.12 5.42 6.68
C ASP A 117 9.47 4.72 6.83
N ILE A 118 9.93 4.05 5.77
CA ILE A 118 11.22 3.39 5.79
C ILE A 118 12.34 4.42 5.92
N PHE A 119 12.25 5.51 5.17
CA PHE A 119 13.27 6.56 5.27
C PHE A 119 13.28 7.17 6.66
N ALA A 120 12.10 7.38 7.25
CA ALA A 120 12.02 7.95 8.59
C ALA A 120 12.73 7.06 9.60
N ARG A 121 12.56 5.75 9.47
CA ARG A 121 13.21 4.82 10.39
C ARG A 121 14.71 4.79 10.23
N ARG A 122 15.19 5.06 9.02
CA ARG A 122 16.61 4.99 8.74
C ARG A 122 17.33 6.30 8.95
N ALA A 123 16.60 7.39 9.16
CA ALA A 123 17.23 8.67 9.43
C ALA A 123 17.90 8.63 10.79
N ARG A 124 19.17 8.97 10.82
CA ARG A 124 19.95 8.88 12.06
C ARG A 124 20.15 10.21 12.72
N THR A 125 20.02 11.31 11.99
CA THR A 125 20.17 12.61 12.58
C THR A 125 18.81 13.22 12.81
N ARG A 126 18.74 14.09 13.81
CA ARG A 126 17.50 14.78 14.09
C ARG A 126 17.03 15.58 12.89
N GLU A 127 17.99 16.24 12.22
CA GLU A 127 17.64 17.03 11.05
C GLU A 127 17.07 16.15 9.94
N GLY A 128 17.69 15.00 9.69
CA GLY A 128 17.19 14.09 8.69
C GLY A 128 15.81 13.59 9.00
N GLN A 129 15.54 13.27 10.28
CA GLN A 129 14.23 12.81 10.68
C GLN A 129 13.19 13.90 10.49
N LEU A 130 13.52 15.13 10.80
CA LEU A 130 12.58 16.25 10.62
C LEU A 130 12.26 16.47 9.16
N GLN A 131 13.25 16.33 8.28
CA GLN A 131 13.01 16.49 6.86
C GLN A 131 12.09 15.41 6.32
N VAL A 132 12.27 14.18 6.76
CA VAL A 132 11.40 13.09 6.33
C VAL A 132 10.00 13.29 6.85
N GLU A 133 9.86 13.71 8.11
CA GLU A 133 8.53 13.97 8.67
C GLU A 133 7.82 15.06 7.91
N LEU A 134 8.54 16.09 7.50
CA LEU A 134 7.94 17.17 6.72
C LEU A 134 7.44 16.63 5.38
N ALA A 135 8.23 15.80 4.74
CA ALA A 135 7.82 15.19 3.48
C ALA A 135 6.55 14.36 3.64
N GLN A 136 6.45 13.60 4.74
CA GLN A 136 5.27 12.81 5.01
C GLN A 136 4.04 13.68 5.21
N LEU A 137 4.19 14.78 5.94
CA LEU A 137 3.09 15.69 6.13
C LEU A 137 2.65 16.32 4.82
N ASN A 138 3.62 16.73 4.01
CA ASN A 138 3.30 17.32 2.72
C ASN A 138 2.59 16.34 1.80
N TYR A 139 2.89 15.07 1.91
CA TYR A 139 2.20 14.06 1.13
C TYR A 139 0.76 13.88 1.60
N LEU A 140 0.53 13.93 2.91
CA LEU A 140 -0.78 13.64 3.47
C LEU A 140 -1.73 14.84 3.48
N LEU A 141 -1.22 16.03 3.77
CA LEU A 141 -2.08 17.18 3.97
C LEU A 141 -2.86 17.64 2.74
N PRO A 142 -2.27 17.70 1.56
CA PRO A 142 -3.02 18.16 0.41
C PRO A 142 -4.07 17.16 -0.06
N ARG A 143 -4.09 16.01 0.47
CA ARG A 143 -4.98 14.94 0.04
C ARG A 143 -6.15 14.77 1.02
#